data_92b8bf8f93821a58c6a232337ed12ded
#
_entry.id   92b8bf8f93821a58c6a232337ed12ded
#
_cell.length_a   1.000
_cell.length_b   1.000
_cell.length_c   1.000
_cell.angle_alpha   90.00
_cell.angle_beta   90.00
_cell.angle_gamma   90.00
#
_symmetry.space_group_name_H-M   'P 1'
#
loop_
_entity.id
_entity.type
_entity.pdbx_description
1 polymer ?
#
loop_
_entity_poly.entity_id
_entity_poly.type
_entity_poly.pdbx_seq_one_letter_code
_entity_poly.pdbx_strand_id
1 'polypeptide(L)'
;MPSFFKDRKSKKNRQNDAKNQATDQFIEHIQDSLSANLNIIKQKTGNSSDVVIRHLKMGSNFNIRVAIVYLEGIVDNQSIQEFLLESMMKDDEKEKVNEYDALDLISEDMMAVSNVSFIHNWDDLFLALMAGDTLILVDGIDQALSAGTQGGEKRSIAESTTQMVVRGPKGAFTESIGTNTAMVRRIIKTPDLWTESFKIGRVTKTDVTLMYIHDIANDKVINEIRQRLNKIDIDSILESGYIEQLIEDETMTPFPTVYNTERPDVVAGNLLEGRIAIFVDGTPFVLIAPAVFMQFFQSAEDYYARFDIATSIRLLRIFMFLISLIAPATYVAVTTFHQEMVPTTLIVAIAAQREAVPFPAFVEALLMEVTFEILREAGIRLPKAIGSAVSIVGALVIGQAAVQASIVSPAMVIIVSITAIASFATPSFDMAISARLIRFLFMLGAATFGFYGIILVLLMMVVHLCSLRSFGVPYMAPFAPFIPVNNGDTVVRLPWWTLRQRPRLISANTVREGANRRPQPPASRGMVNRDFEEGDNNEA
;
A
#
# COMPACT_ATOMS: atom_id res chain seq x y z
N MET A 1 -44.98 20.82 19.93
CA MET A 1 -45.10 19.87 18.80
C MET A 1 -43.73 19.62 18.22
N PRO A 2 -43.03 18.56 18.62
CA PRO A 2 -42.11 17.83 17.76
C PRO A 2 -42.03 16.34 18.15
N SER A 3 -42.96 15.52 17.83
CA SER A 3 -42.88 14.07 18.06
C SER A 3 -43.31 13.20 16.86
N PHE A 4 -43.87 13.79 15.81
CA PHE A 4 -44.41 13.06 14.67
C PHE A 4 -43.39 12.70 13.56
N PHE A 5 -42.19 13.28 13.56
CA PHE A 5 -41.19 13.00 12.53
C PHE A 5 -40.17 11.91 12.88
N LYS A 6 -40.09 11.48 14.15
CA LYS A 6 -39.14 10.43 14.57
C LYS A 6 -39.61 9.03 14.23
N ASP A 7 -40.92 8.79 14.24
CA ASP A 7 -41.49 7.44 14.03
C ASP A 7 -41.52 6.97 12.57
N ARG A 8 -41.54 7.90 11.60
CA ARG A 8 -41.53 7.50 10.18
C ARG A 8 -40.16 7.06 9.68
N LYS A 9 -39.05 7.61 10.22
CA LYS A 9 -37.68 7.20 9.87
C LYS A 9 -37.32 5.84 10.48
N SER A 10 -37.79 5.55 11.70
CA SER A 10 -37.59 4.27 12.37
C SER A 10 -38.30 3.11 11.68
N LYS A 11 -39.53 3.32 11.17
CA LYS A 11 -40.26 2.28 10.43
C LYS A 11 -39.70 2.00 9.05
N LYS A 12 -39.16 3.02 8.36
CA LYS A 12 -38.57 2.84 7.02
C LYS A 12 -37.20 2.13 7.08
N ASN A 13 -36.39 2.39 8.12
CA ASN A 13 -35.17 1.64 8.37
C ASN A 13 -35.44 0.19 8.77
N ARG A 14 -36.45 -0.07 9.66
CA ARG A 14 -36.82 -1.45 10.02
C ARG A 14 -37.38 -2.26 8.85
N GLN A 15 -38.03 -1.63 7.87
CA GLN A 15 -38.49 -2.31 6.66
C GLN A 15 -37.37 -2.55 5.64
N ASN A 16 -36.35 -1.71 5.58
CA ASN A 16 -35.16 -1.96 4.77
C ASN A 16 -34.26 -3.02 5.43
N ASP A 17 -34.11 -2.98 6.76
CA ASP A 17 -33.35 -4.01 7.49
C ASP A 17 -34.02 -5.38 7.41
N ALA A 18 -35.38 -5.44 7.45
CA ALA A 18 -36.14 -6.68 7.26
C ALA A 18 -36.13 -7.18 5.79
N LYS A 19 -35.97 -6.28 4.80
CA LYS A 19 -35.83 -6.67 3.39
C LYS A 19 -34.41 -7.16 3.07
N ASN A 20 -33.39 -6.59 3.72
CA ASN A 20 -32.01 -7.07 3.59
C ASN A 20 -31.77 -8.37 4.38
N GLN A 21 -32.47 -8.58 5.50
CA GLN A 21 -32.43 -9.86 6.26
C GLN A 21 -33.18 -11.01 5.57
N ALA A 22 -34.06 -10.74 4.61
CA ALA A 22 -34.76 -11.78 3.86
C ALA A 22 -34.03 -12.28 2.62
N THR A 23 -32.85 -11.72 2.28
CA THR A 23 -32.07 -12.13 1.10
C THR A 23 -30.75 -12.81 1.48
N ASP A 24 -30.34 -12.79 2.74
CA ASP A 24 -29.17 -13.51 3.27
C ASP A 24 -29.63 -14.70 4.16
N GLN A 25 -30.38 -15.63 3.63
CA GLN A 25 -30.27 -17.01 4.11
C GLN A 25 -28.94 -17.53 3.56
N PHE A 26 -27.88 -17.36 4.33
CA PHE A 26 -26.62 -18.06 4.10
C PHE A 26 -26.94 -19.56 4.04
N ILE A 27 -26.78 -20.13 2.87
CA ILE A 27 -26.76 -21.57 2.68
C ILE A 27 -25.46 -22.00 3.36
N GLU A 28 -25.53 -22.52 4.58
CA GLU A 28 -24.36 -22.92 5.37
C GLU A 28 -23.57 -24.06 4.70
N HIS A 29 -24.24 -24.87 3.88
CA HIS A 29 -23.68 -26.08 3.27
C HIS A 29 -23.57 -25.98 1.74
N ILE A 30 -22.59 -26.69 1.20
CA ILE A 30 -22.42 -26.87 -0.24
C ILE A 30 -23.65 -27.60 -0.78
N GLN A 31 -24.13 -27.22 -1.96
CA GLN A 31 -25.30 -27.83 -2.59
C GLN A 31 -24.89 -28.98 -3.50
N ASP A 32 -25.83 -29.89 -3.79
CA ASP A 32 -25.67 -30.97 -4.76
C ASP A 32 -25.54 -30.46 -6.21
N SER A 33 -26.04 -29.27 -6.52
CA SER A 33 -25.99 -28.70 -7.86
C SER A 33 -24.66 -27.96 -8.13
N LEU A 34 -23.82 -28.51 -9.01
CA LEU A 34 -22.58 -27.89 -9.42
C LEU A 34 -22.76 -26.48 -9.96
N SER A 35 -23.80 -26.24 -10.76
CA SER A 35 -24.06 -24.92 -11.34
C SER A 35 -24.42 -23.87 -10.28
N ALA A 36 -25.16 -24.27 -9.24
CA ALA A 36 -25.50 -23.40 -8.11
C ALA A 36 -24.25 -23.04 -7.30
N ASN A 37 -23.41 -24.02 -7.00
CA ASN A 37 -22.15 -23.84 -6.27
C ASN A 37 -21.19 -22.90 -7.01
N LEU A 38 -21.00 -23.09 -8.32
CA LEU A 38 -20.16 -22.21 -9.12
C LEU A 38 -20.68 -20.78 -9.22
N ASN A 39 -22.00 -20.58 -9.23
CA ASN A 39 -22.59 -19.24 -9.18
C ASN A 39 -22.32 -18.56 -7.85
N ILE A 40 -22.43 -19.27 -6.73
CA ILE A 40 -22.10 -18.74 -5.40
C ILE A 40 -20.61 -18.34 -5.32
N ILE A 41 -19.71 -19.20 -5.82
CA ILE A 41 -18.28 -18.88 -5.86
C ILE A 41 -18.03 -17.61 -6.69
N LYS A 42 -18.59 -17.52 -7.90
CA LYS A 42 -18.45 -16.34 -8.77
C LYS A 42 -19.00 -15.08 -8.14
N GLN A 43 -20.15 -15.16 -7.50
CA GLN A 43 -20.79 -14.02 -6.85
C GLN A 43 -19.95 -13.53 -5.65
N LYS A 44 -19.50 -14.45 -4.79
CA LYS A 44 -18.74 -14.11 -3.60
C LYS A 44 -17.35 -13.58 -3.92
N THR A 45 -16.71 -14.11 -4.96
CA THR A 45 -15.40 -13.63 -5.43
C THR A 45 -15.51 -12.45 -6.41
N GLY A 46 -16.72 -11.92 -6.69
CA GLY A 46 -16.94 -10.81 -7.60
C GLY A 46 -16.54 -11.12 -9.06
N ASN A 47 -16.55 -12.37 -9.46
CA ASN A 47 -16.04 -12.82 -10.76
C ASN A 47 -14.59 -12.35 -11.01
N SER A 48 -13.78 -12.38 -9.97
CA SER A 48 -12.36 -11.98 -10.01
C SER A 48 -11.60 -12.71 -11.12
N SER A 49 -10.77 -11.95 -11.83
CA SER A 49 -10.04 -12.45 -13.02
C SER A 49 -8.98 -13.51 -12.70
N ASP A 50 -8.52 -13.58 -11.47
CA ASP A 50 -7.55 -14.55 -10.97
C ASP A 50 -8.17 -15.85 -10.41
N VAL A 51 -9.52 -15.92 -10.30
CA VAL A 51 -10.25 -17.14 -9.95
C VAL A 51 -10.53 -17.94 -11.21
N VAL A 52 -9.80 -19.03 -11.39
CA VAL A 52 -9.93 -19.89 -12.57
C VAL A 52 -10.89 -21.02 -12.28
N ILE A 53 -11.88 -21.20 -13.15
CA ILE A 53 -12.85 -22.30 -13.12
C ILE A 53 -12.69 -23.12 -14.39
N ARG A 54 -12.30 -24.39 -14.26
CA ARG A 54 -12.20 -25.33 -15.36
C ARG A 54 -13.27 -26.41 -15.25
N HIS A 55 -13.99 -26.63 -16.34
CA HIS A 55 -15.01 -27.67 -16.42
C HIS A 55 -14.43 -28.92 -17.07
N LEU A 56 -14.64 -30.06 -16.44
CA LEU A 56 -14.26 -31.37 -16.92
C LEU A 56 -15.50 -32.28 -16.98
N LYS A 57 -15.40 -33.33 -17.78
CA LYS A 57 -16.38 -34.41 -17.82
C LYS A 57 -15.62 -35.71 -17.67
N MET A 58 -16.05 -36.53 -16.73
CA MET A 58 -15.41 -37.81 -16.40
C MET A 58 -16.40 -38.98 -16.55
N GLY A 59 -15.88 -40.21 -16.56
CA GLY A 59 -16.65 -41.46 -16.71
C GLY A 59 -16.80 -41.95 -18.12
N SER A 60 -17.03 -43.24 -18.30
CA SER A 60 -17.06 -43.97 -19.56
C SER A 60 -18.04 -43.41 -20.63
N ASN A 61 -18.99 -42.56 -20.23
CA ASN A 61 -19.93 -41.83 -21.11
C ASN A 61 -19.85 -40.32 -20.93
N PHE A 62 -18.82 -39.75 -20.29
CA PHE A 62 -18.69 -38.32 -19.97
C PHE A 62 -19.91 -37.73 -19.22
N ASN A 63 -20.57 -38.54 -18.38
CA ASN A 63 -21.82 -38.17 -17.73
C ASN A 63 -21.62 -37.39 -16.43
N ILE A 64 -20.46 -37.50 -15.76
CA ILE A 64 -20.17 -36.82 -14.52
C ILE A 64 -19.54 -35.47 -14.81
N ARG A 65 -20.19 -34.38 -14.42
CA ARG A 65 -19.67 -33.03 -14.53
C ARG A 65 -18.84 -32.67 -13.32
N VAL A 66 -17.60 -32.26 -13.54
CA VAL A 66 -16.66 -31.85 -12.50
C VAL A 66 -16.19 -30.43 -12.80
N ALA A 67 -16.03 -29.63 -11.78
CA ALA A 67 -15.38 -28.32 -11.89
C ALA A 67 -14.18 -28.23 -10.94
N ILE A 68 -13.08 -27.73 -11.50
CA ILE A 68 -11.88 -27.42 -10.73
C ILE A 68 -11.81 -25.91 -10.58
N VAL A 69 -11.68 -25.44 -9.33
CA VAL A 69 -11.61 -24.03 -8.98
C VAL A 69 -10.29 -23.77 -8.23
N TYR A 70 -9.52 -22.80 -8.70
CA TYR A 70 -8.27 -22.43 -8.07
C TYR A 70 -7.92 -20.96 -8.31
N LEU A 71 -6.99 -20.42 -7.50
CA LEU A 71 -6.44 -19.07 -7.67
C LEU A 71 -5.15 -19.12 -8.48
N GLU A 72 -5.13 -18.42 -9.63
CA GLU A 72 -3.94 -18.31 -10.45
C GLU A 72 -2.80 -17.60 -9.71
N GLY A 73 -1.57 -18.09 -9.90
CA GLY A 73 -0.36 -17.52 -9.28
C GLY A 73 -0.08 -17.97 -7.85
N ILE A 74 -1.06 -18.56 -7.12
CA ILE A 74 -0.85 -19.10 -5.78
C ILE A 74 -0.68 -20.62 -5.80
N VAL A 75 -1.30 -21.27 -6.77
CA VAL A 75 -1.24 -22.73 -6.96
C VAL A 75 -0.03 -23.15 -7.77
N ASP A 76 0.41 -24.39 -7.60
CA ASP A 76 1.38 -25.03 -8.46
C ASP A 76 0.69 -25.56 -9.72
N ASN A 77 0.90 -24.87 -10.82
CA ASN A 77 0.31 -25.23 -12.11
C ASN A 77 0.77 -26.61 -12.60
N GLN A 78 1.97 -27.06 -12.23
CA GLN A 78 2.47 -28.37 -12.64
C GLN A 78 1.66 -29.48 -11.99
N SER A 79 1.43 -29.38 -10.67
CA SER A 79 0.59 -30.36 -9.93
C SER A 79 -0.84 -30.43 -10.48
N ILE A 80 -1.41 -29.28 -10.88
CA ILE A 80 -2.75 -29.26 -11.50
C ILE A 80 -2.73 -29.93 -12.88
N GLN A 81 -1.70 -29.67 -13.70
CA GLN A 81 -1.58 -30.26 -15.03
C GLN A 81 -1.35 -31.77 -14.96
N GLU A 82 -0.50 -32.25 -14.06
CA GLU A 82 -0.25 -33.67 -13.82
C GLU A 82 -1.55 -34.39 -13.41
N PHE A 83 -2.30 -33.81 -12.46
CA PHE A 83 -3.62 -34.34 -12.08
C PHE A 83 -4.61 -34.39 -13.27
N LEU A 84 -4.70 -33.32 -14.05
CA LEU A 84 -5.60 -33.27 -15.21
C LEU A 84 -5.24 -34.34 -16.25
N LEU A 85 -3.95 -34.52 -16.54
CA LEU A 85 -3.46 -35.53 -17.47
C LEU A 85 -3.73 -36.95 -16.94
N GLU A 86 -3.45 -37.20 -15.66
CA GLU A 86 -3.64 -38.51 -15.05
C GLU A 86 -5.12 -38.92 -14.99
N SER A 87 -6.01 -37.95 -14.65
CA SER A 87 -7.46 -38.17 -14.65
C SER A 87 -8.02 -38.44 -16.05
N MET A 88 -7.45 -37.83 -17.09
CA MET A 88 -7.85 -38.07 -18.47
C MET A 88 -7.34 -39.41 -19.05
N MET A 89 -6.16 -39.88 -18.60
CA MET A 89 -5.56 -41.12 -19.11
C MET A 89 -6.17 -42.39 -18.51
N LYS A 90 -6.78 -42.32 -17.31
CA LYS A 90 -7.39 -43.45 -16.60
C LYS A 90 -8.84 -43.75 -17.00
N ASP A 91 -9.44 -42.93 -17.85
CA ASP A 91 -10.86 -43.06 -18.28
C ASP A 91 -11.15 -44.32 -19.13
N ASP A 92 -10.12 -44.94 -19.70
CA ASP A 92 -10.28 -46.10 -20.60
C ASP A 92 -10.51 -47.46 -19.86
N GLU A 93 -10.29 -47.55 -18.56
CA GLU A 93 -10.34 -48.81 -17.81
C GLU A 93 -11.55 -49.01 -16.87
N LYS A 94 -12.42 -48.00 -16.65
CA LYS A 94 -13.46 -48.09 -15.60
C LYS A 94 -14.89 -48.10 -16.16
N GLU A 95 -15.48 -49.30 -16.25
CA GLU A 95 -16.92 -49.51 -16.45
C GLU A 95 -17.72 -49.12 -15.20
N LYS A 96 -18.68 -48.16 -15.34
CA LYS A 96 -19.71 -47.77 -14.37
C LYS A 96 -19.22 -47.21 -13.03
N VAL A 97 -18.87 -45.94 -13.00
CA VAL A 97 -18.62 -45.18 -11.78
C VAL A 97 -19.90 -44.43 -11.42
N ASN A 98 -20.39 -44.60 -10.19
CA ASN A 98 -21.44 -43.76 -9.58
C ASN A 98 -20.84 -42.41 -9.15
N GLU A 99 -21.68 -41.39 -8.92
CA GLU A 99 -21.24 -40.04 -8.53
C GLU A 99 -20.40 -40.03 -7.24
N TYR A 100 -20.77 -40.82 -6.24
CA TYR A 100 -19.99 -40.98 -4.97
C TYR A 100 -18.67 -41.71 -5.18
N ASP A 101 -18.65 -42.77 -5.98
CA ASP A 101 -17.44 -43.49 -6.32
C ASP A 101 -16.45 -42.63 -7.11
N ALA A 102 -16.96 -41.63 -7.88
CA ALA A 102 -16.14 -40.68 -8.61
C ALA A 102 -15.33 -39.77 -7.65
N LEU A 103 -15.91 -39.32 -6.56
CA LEU A 103 -15.25 -38.42 -5.61
C LEU A 103 -14.17 -39.16 -4.82
N ASP A 104 -14.42 -40.43 -4.44
CA ASP A 104 -13.44 -41.31 -3.79
C ASP A 104 -12.28 -41.64 -4.74
N LEU A 105 -12.56 -41.92 -6.00
CA LEU A 105 -11.53 -42.17 -7.01
C LEU A 105 -10.64 -40.94 -7.26
N ILE A 106 -11.26 -39.75 -7.37
CA ILE A 106 -10.53 -38.49 -7.50
C ILE A 106 -9.66 -38.27 -6.26
N SER A 107 -10.19 -38.59 -5.05
CA SER A 107 -9.44 -38.42 -3.80
C SER A 107 -8.24 -39.37 -3.74
N GLU A 108 -8.37 -40.64 -4.15
CA GLU A 108 -7.27 -41.61 -4.20
C GLU A 108 -6.18 -41.17 -5.20
N ASP A 109 -6.58 -40.72 -6.40
CA ASP A 109 -5.64 -40.25 -7.42
C ASP A 109 -4.91 -38.98 -6.96
N MET A 110 -5.58 -38.06 -6.24
CA MET A 110 -4.96 -36.85 -5.72
C MET A 110 -4.14 -37.07 -4.44
N MET A 111 -4.46 -38.07 -3.61
CA MET A 111 -3.64 -38.41 -2.44
C MET A 111 -2.21 -38.81 -2.81
N ALA A 112 -1.99 -39.26 -4.03
CA ALA A 112 -0.65 -39.53 -4.54
C ALA A 112 0.19 -38.28 -4.79
N VAL A 113 -0.46 -37.11 -5.00
CA VAL A 113 0.18 -35.85 -5.41
C VAL A 113 0.12 -34.80 -4.31
N SER A 114 -0.93 -34.79 -3.45
CA SER A 114 -1.12 -33.73 -2.45
C SER A 114 -1.97 -34.20 -1.26
N ASN A 115 -1.95 -33.42 -0.16
CA ASN A 115 -2.90 -33.58 0.93
C ASN A 115 -4.32 -33.26 0.47
N VAL A 116 -5.24 -34.19 0.69
CA VAL A 116 -6.63 -34.08 0.28
C VAL A 116 -7.53 -34.02 1.51
N SER A 117 -8.53 -33.15 1.50
CA SER A 117 -9.55 -33.04 2.55
C SER A 117 -10.94 -32.78 1.96
N PHE A 118 -11.98 -33.32 2.62
CA PHE A 118 -13.36 -33.09 2.25
C PHE A 118 -13.90 -31.85 2.98
N ILE A 119 -14.64 -31.02 2.25
CA ILE A 119 -15.21 -29.78 2.74
C ILE A 119 -16.73 -29.80 2.55
N HIS A 120 -17.47 -29.46 3.60
CA HIS A 120 -18.95 -29.47 3.60
C HIS A 120 -19.58 -28.09 3.70
N ASN A 121 -18.82 -27.08 4.14
CA ASN A 121 -19.32 -25.72 4.37
C ASN A 121 -18.58 -24.68 3.52
N TRP A 122 -19.22 -23.54 3.31
CA TRP A 122 -18.68 -22.46 2.50
C TRP A 122 -17.48 -21.74 3.12
N ASP A 123 -17.47 -21.60 4.44
CA ASP A 123 -16.39 -20.87 5.12
C ASP A 123 -15.06 -21.60 4.97
N ASP A 124 -15.05 -22.94 5.16
CA ASP A 124 -13.86 -23.76 4.94
C ASP A 124 -13.48 -23.82 3.46
N LEU A 125 -14.47 -23.83 2.55
CA LEU A 125 -14.22 -23.83 1.11
C LEU A 125 -13.49 -22.55 0.68
N PHE A 126 -13.99 -21.38 1.09
CA PHE A 126 -13.32 -20.13 0.76
C PHE A 126 -11.98 -19.99 1.47
N LEU A 127 -11.85 -20.49 2.71
CA LEU A 127 -10.57 -20.49 3.41
C LEU A 127 -9.51 -21.33 2.66
N ALA A 128 -9.86 -22.52 2.18
CA ALA A 128 -8.99 -23.39 1.40
C ALA A 128 -8.61 -22.73 0.06
N LEU A 129 -9.61 -22.21 -0.68
CA LEU A 129 -9.38 -21.52 -1.95
C LEU A 129 -8.41 -20.33 -1.78
N MET A 130 -8.65 -19.50 -0.76
CA MET A 130 -7.81 -18.32 -0.49
C MET A 130 -6.44 -18.70 0.10
N ALA A 131 -6.29 -19.91 0.64
CA ALA A 131 -4.99 -20.43 1.06
C ALA A 131 -4.14 -20.93 -0.12
N GLY A 132 -4.74 -21.14 -1.30
CA GLY A 132 -4.08 -21.63 -2.50
C GLY A 132 -4.28 -23.13 -2.73
N ASP A 133 -5.32 -23.72 -2.14
CA ASP A 133 -5.71 -25.09 -2.45
C ASP A 133 -6.57 -25.10 -3.73
N THR A 134 -6.52 -26.19 -4.44
CA THR A 134 -7.39 -26.45 -5.58
C THR A 134 -8.66 -27.15 -5.09
N LEU A 135 -9.80 -26.57 -5.42
CA LEU A 135 -11.11 -27.14 -5.09
C LEU A 135 -11.64 -27.96 -6.26
N ILE A 136 -12.20 -29.11 -5.96
CA ILE A 136 -12.88 -29.97 -6.92
C ILE A 136 -14.32 -30.16 -6.47
N LEU A 137 -15.25 -29.82 -7.35
CA LEU A 137 -16.70 -29.91 -7.16
C LEU A 137 -17.26 -30.88 -8.18
N VAL A 138 -18.06 -31.83 -7.73
CA VAL A 138 -18.72 -32.84 -8.58
C VAL A 138 -20.22 -32.59 -8.57
N ASP A 139 -20.87 -32.69 -9.71
CA ASP A 139 -22.32 -32.53 -9.83
C ASP A 139 -23.04 -33.70 -9.15
N GLY A 140 -24.08 -33.43 -8.38
CA GLY A 140 -24.82 -34.44 -7.60
C GLY A 140 -24.28 -34.66 -6.19
N ILE A 141 -23.20 -33.96 -5.77
CA ILE A 141 -22.58 -34.17 -4.45
C ILE A 141 -22.55 -32.87 -3.67
N ASP A 142 -22.94 -32.93 -2.40
CA ASP A 142 -23.02 -31.82 -1.44
C ASP A 142 -21.69 -31.54 -0.68
N GLN A 143 -20.58 -31.99 -1.25
CA GLN A 143 -19.23 -31.87 -0.70
C GLN A 143 -18.26 -31.38 -1.77
N ALA A 144 -17.22 -30.68 -1.37
CA ALA A 144 -16.08 -30.33 -2.21
C ALA A 144 -14.82 -31.07 -1.71
N LEU A 145 -13.93 -31.39 -2.64
CA LEU A 145 -12.60 -31.89 -2.33
C LEU A 145 -11.62 -30.73 -2.39
N SER A 146 -10.80 -30.55 -1.37
CA SER A 146 -9.68 -29.61 -1.35
C SER A 146 -8.37 -30.39 -1.50
N ALA A 147 -7.58 -30.00 -2.46
CA ALA A 147 -6.24 -30.52 -2.69
C ALA A 147 -5.20 -29.45 -2.38
N GLY A 148 -4.23 -29.76 -1.53
CA GLY A 148 -3.16 -28.89 -1.10
C GLY A 148 -2.13 -28.64 -2.21
N THR A 149 -2.49 -27.85 -3.22
CA THR A 149 -1.66 -27.50 -4.37
C THR A 149 -0.94 -26.17 -4.19
N GLN A 150 -0.72 -25.75 -2.94
CA GLN A 150 -0.06 -24.49 -2.63
C GLN A 150 1.34 -24.44 -3.24
N GLY A 151 1.58 -23.48 -4.10
CA GLY A 151 2.82 -23.34 -4.85
C GLY A 151 3.00 -21.92 -5.37
N GLY A 152 3.17 -21.81 -6.65
CA GLY A 152 3.47 -20.59 -7.37
C GLY A 152 4.97 -20.30 -7.43
N GLU A 153 5.37 -19.35 -8.26
CA GLU A 153 6.78 -19.01 -8.42
C GLU A 153 7.40 -18.59 -7.08
N LYS A 154 8.26 -19.44 -6.54
CA LYS A 154 9.15 -19.14 -5.40
C LYS A 154 10.44 -18.51 -5.88
N ARG A 155 10.37 -17.62 -6.87
CA ARG A 155 11.55 -16.87 -7.33
C ARG A 155 12.10 -16.10 -6.15
N SER A 156 13.42 -15.93 -6.09
CA SER A 156 14.08 -15.13 -5.05
C SER A 156 13.46 -13.73 -5.03
N ILE A 157 12.59 -13.49 -4.06
CA ILE A 157 11.94 -12.20 -3.86
C ILE A 157 13.06 -11.22 -3.54
N ALA A 158 13.32 -10.27 -4.45
CA ALA A 158 14.30 -9.23 -4.24
C ALA A 158 13.89 -8.35 -3.05
N GLU A 159 14.87 -7.81 -2.34
CA GLU A 159 14.57 -6.79 -1.33
C GLU A 159 14.18 -5.47 -2.03
N SER A 160 13.25 -4.73 -1.42
CA SER A 160 12.86 -3.39 -1.87
C SER A 160 14.08 -2.49 -1.97
N THR A 161 14.22 -1.80 -3.09
CA THR A 161 15.35 -0.91 -3.36
C THR A 161 15.05 0.55 -3.02
N THR A 162 13.80 0.97 -3.14
CA THR A 162 13.35 2.35 -2.94
C THR A 162 12.76 2.60 -1.55
N GLN A 163 12.16 1.57 -0.94
CA GLN A 163 11.47 1.66 0.36
C GLN A 163 12.05 0.64 1.35
N MET A 164 13.32 0.82 1.71
CA MET A 164 14.01 -0.06 2.67
C MET A 164 13.43 0.08 4.07
N VAL A 165 13.31 -1.05 4.80
CA VAL A 165 12.83 -1.09 6.19
C VAL A 165 13.81 -1.88 7.07
N VAL A 166 13.96 -1.45 8.32
CA VAL A 166 14.77 -2.15 9.33
C VAL A 166 13.98 -3.32 9.91
N ARG A 167 12.68 -3.13 10.16
CA ARG A 167 11.79 -4.15 10.71
C ARG A 167 10.55 -4.31 9.83
N GLY A 168 10.25 -5.54 9.44
CA GLY A 168 9.06 -5.89 8.66
C GLY A 168 9.40 -6.82 7.49
N PRO A 169 8.41 -7.17 6.65
CA PRO A 169 8.64 -7.91 5.42
C PRO A 169 9.61 -7.15 4.51
N LYS A 170 10.53 -7.86 3.88
CA LYS A 170 11.55 -7.25 3.00
C LYS A 170 11.27 -7.50 1.52
N GLY A 171 10.33 -8.41 1.21
CA GLY A 171 10.00 -8.76 -0.17
C GLY A 171 9.42 -7.58 -0.94
N ALA A 172 9.85 -7.42 -2.18
CA ALA A 172 9.33 -6.46 -3.14
C ALA A 172 8.60 -7.18 -4.29
N PHE A 173 7.77 -6.44 -5.00
CA PHE A 173 7.13 -6.89 -6.24
C PHE A 173 8.15 -7.17 -7.34
N THR A 174 7.72 -7.93 -8.33
CA THR A 174 8.47 -8.31 -9.52
C THR A 174 7.85 -7.63 -10.76
N GLU A 175 8.40 -7.88 -11.93
CA GLU A 175 7.83 -7.39 -13.19
C GLU A 175 6.58 -8.20 -13.63
N SER A 176 6.31 -9.37 -13.04
CA SER A 176 5.18 -10.23 -13.38
C SER A 176 3.93 -9.85 -12.59
N ILE A 177 2.86 -9.44 -13.27
CA ILE A 177 1.59 -9.06 -12.66
C ILE A 177 0.94 -10.23 -11.89
N GLY A 178 1.03 -11.46 -12.41
CA GLY A 178 0.50 -12.64 -11.75
C GLY A 178 1.19 -12.95 -10.42
N THR A 179 2.52 -12.83 -10.38
CA THR A 179 3.29 -12.97 -9.14
C THR A 179 2.94 -11.88 -8.15
N ASN A 180 2.80 -10.64 -8.60
CA ASN A 180 2.50 -9.49 -7.75
C ASN A 180 1.11 -9.58 -7.10
N THR A 181 0.09 -9.92 -7.87
CA THR A 181 -1.27 -10.14 -7.33
C THR A 181 -1.33 -11.30 -6.35
N ALA A 182 -0.62 -12.40 -6.65
CA ALA A 182 -0.48 -13.55 -5.76
C ALA A 182 0.19 -13.21 -4.42
N MET A 183 1.21 -12.32 -4.43
CA MET A 183 1.86 -11.86 -3.20
C MET A 183 0.88 -11.15 -2.26
N VAL A 184 -0.03 -10.33 -2.80
CA VAL A 184 -1.07 -9.64 -2.01
C VAL A 184 -2.13 -10.62 -1.53
N ARG A 185 -2.57 -11.56 -2.38
CA ARG A 185 -3.51 -12.63 -2.01
C ARG A 185 -3.02 -13.49 -0.84
N ARG A 186 -1.71 -13.78 -0.78
CA ARG A 186 -1.12 -14.50 0.35
C ARG A 186 -1.19 -13.74 1.68
N ILE A 187 -1.23 -12.41 1.63
CA ILE A 187 -1.37 -11.56 2.83
C ILE A 187 -2.84 -11.41 3.22
N ILE A 188 -3.72 -11.15 2.24
CA ILE A 188 -5.15 -10.91 2.45
C ILE A 188 -5.93 -12.12 1.94
N LYS A 189 -6.32 -13.00 2.86
CA LYS A 189 -7.02 -14.26 2.55
C LYS A 189 -8.52 -14.10 2.72
N THR A 190 -9.15 -13.25 1.90
CA THR A 190 -10.61 -13.06 1.87
C THR A 190 -11.15 -13.20 0.46
N PRO A 191 -12.33 -13.85 0.26
CA PRO A 191 -12.99 -13.89 -1.03
C PRO A 191 -13.46 -12.52 -1.50
N ASP A 192 -13.61 -11.55 -0.58
CA ASP A 192 -14.04 -10.18 -0.89
C ASP A 192 -12.92 -9.32 -1.50
N LEU A 193 -11.69 -9.84 -1.63
CA LEU A 193 -10.63 -9.20 -2.40
C LEU A 193 -10.85 -9.48 -3.88
N TRP A 194 -11.36 -8.49 -4.61
CA TRP A 194 -11.74 -8.62 -6.01
C TRP A 194 -10.68 -8.05 -6.95
N THR A 195 -10.55 -8.69 -8.12
CA THR A 195 -9.62 -8.26 -9.18
C THR A 195 -10.35 -8.11 -10.51
N GLU A 196 -10.03 -7.04 -11.23
CA GLU A 196 -10.54 -6.76 -12.57
C GLU A 196 -9.38 -6.55 -13.53
N SER A 197 -9.35 -7.25 -14.65
CA SER A 197 -8.28 -7.14 -15.66
C SER A 197 -8.68 -6.27 -16.84
N PHE A 198 -7.74 -5.44 -17.28
CA PHE A 198 -7.85 -4.54 -18.43
C PHE A 198 -6.67 -4.80 -19.37
N LYS A 199 -6.87 -4.54 -20.66
CA LYS A 199 -5.78 -4.52 -21.65
C LYS A 199 -5.67 -3.10 -22.21
N ILE A 200 -4.57 -2.43 -21.93
CA ILE A 200 -4.36 -1.03 -22.29
C ILE A 200 -3.17 -0.91 -23.25
N GLY A 201 -3.28 0.03 -24.19
CA GLY A 201 -2.31 0.21 -25.28
C GLY A 201 -2.74 -0.50 -26.57
N ARG A 202 -2.78 0.26 -27.67
CA ARG A 202 -3.20 -0.28 -28.98
C ARG A 202 -2.22 -1.31 -29.52
N VAL A 203 -0.93 -1.10 -29.29
CA VAL A 203 0.17 -1.95 -29.78
C VAL A 203 0.62 -2.93 -28.70
N THR A 204 0.93 -2.46 -27.49
CA THR A 204 1.48 -3.30 -26.41
C THR A 204 0.45 -4.21 -25.77
N LYS A 205 -0.83 -3.79 -25.72
CA LYS A 205 -1.92 -4.53 -25.05
C LYS A 205 -1.52 -5.01 -23.66
N THR A 206 -0.88 -4.10 -22.90
CA THR A 206 -0.34 -4.37 -21.57
C THR A 206 -1.45 -4.75 -20.61
N ASP A 207 -1.27 -5.82 -19.86
CA ASP A 207 -2.21 -6.27 -18.84
C ASP A 207 -2.14 -5.34 -17.63
N VAL A 208 -3.30 -4.88 -17.18
CA VAL A 208 -3.47 -4.00 -16.02
C VAL A 208 -4.54 -4.61 -15.13
N THR A 209 -4.26 -4.78 -13.84
CA THR A 209 -5.20 -5.35 -12.88
C THR A 209 -5.54 -4.35 -11.80
N LEU A 210 -6.82 -4.08 -11.65
CA LEU A 210 -7.41 -3.33 -10.56
C LEU A 210 -7.73 -4.29 -9.41
N MET A 211 -7.27 -3.99 -8.19
CA MET A 211 -7.52 -4.82 -7.00
C MET A 211 -8.08 -3.97 -5.87
N TYR A 212 -9.15 -4.45 -5.23
CA TYR A 212 -9.81 -3.76 -4.11
C TYR A 212 -10.58 -4.76 -3.23
N ILE A 213 -10.88 -4.39 -1.99
CA ILE A 213 -11.73 -5.18 -1.09
C ILE A 213 -13.16 -4.67 -1.23
N HIS A 214 -14.06 -5.56 -1.68
CA HIS A 214 -15.49 -5.29 -1.74
C HIS A 214 -16.02 -4.93 -0.34
N ASP A 215 -17.05 -4.12 -0.23
CA ASP A 215 -17.63 -3.58 1.01
C ASP A 215 -16.71 -2.65 1.83
N ILE A 216 -15.39 -2.63 1.60
CA ILE A 216 -14.48 -1.69 2.25
C ILE A 216 -14.15 -0.51 1.33
N ALA A 217 -13.84 -0.78 0.07
CA ALA A 217 -13.54 0.27 -0.91
C ALA A 217 -14.81 1.04 -1.32
N ASN A 218 -14.65 2.30 -1.69
CA ASN A 218 -15.77 3.15 -2.10
C ASN A 218 -16.10 2.91 -3.58
N ASP A 219 -17.32 2.45 -3.87
CA ASP A 219 -17.78 2.16 -5.24
C ASP A 219 -17.66 3.34 -6.19
N LYS A 220 -17.81 4.58 -5.70
CA LYS A 220 -17.65 5.77 -6.53
C LYS A 220 -16.22 5.93 -7.02
N VAL A 221 -15.25 5.64 -6.15
CA VAL A 221 -13.82 5.70 -6.50
C VAL A 221 -13.45 4.55 -7.44
N ILE A 222 -13.95 3.33 -7.17
CA ILE A 222 -13.76 2.16 -8.05
C ILE A 222 -14.27 2.49 -9.47
N ASN A 223 -15.49 3.00 -9.58
CA ASN A 223 -16.11 3.33 -10.85
C ASN A 223 -15.37 4.46 -11.58
N GLU A 224 -14.86 5.46 -10.86
CA GLU A 224 -14.07 6.55 -11.44
C GLU A 224 -12.75 6.01 -12.02
N ILE A 225 -12.01 5.18 -11.26
CA ILE A 225 -10.77 4.57 -11.75
C ILE A 225 -11.06 3.70 -12.98
N ARG A 226 -12.09 2.84 -12.91
CA ARG A 226 -12.50 1.99 -14.04
C ARG A 226 -12.82 2.80 -15.30
N GLN A 227 -13.54 3.92 -15.15
CA GLN A 227 -13.85 4.82 -16.26
C GLN A 227 -12.60 5.47 -16.84
N ARG A 228 -11.65 5.90 -16.01
CA ARG A 228 -10.41 6.51 -16.47
C ARG A 228 -9.53 5.49 -17.20
N LEU A 229 -9.35 4.29 -16.63
CA LEU A 229 -8.59 3.21 -17.29
C LEU A 229 -9.18 2.86 -18.66
N ASN A 230 -10.52 2.76 -18.78
CA ASN A 230 -11.20 2.49 -20.05
C ASN A 230 -11.11 3.64 -21.05
N LYS A 231 -10.84 4.87 -20.62
CA LYS A 231 -10.70 6.04 -21.51
C LYS A 231 -9.27 6.20 -22.05
N ILE A 232 -8.30 5.48 -21.51
CA ILE A 232 -6.93 5.57 -22.00
C ILE A 232 -6.85 5.04 -23.43
N ASP A 233 -6.44 5.90 -24.34
CA ASP A 233 -6.22 5.56 -25.74
C ASP A 233 -4.82 6.02 -26.17
N ILE A 234 -3.86 5.12 -26.03
CA ILE A 234 -2.44 5.33 -26.31
C ILE A 234 -1.85 4.09 -27.00
N ASP A 235 -0.75 4.25 -27.71
CA ASP A 235 -0.09 3.16 -28.42
C ASP A 235 0.47 2.11 -27.48
N SER A 236 1.15 2.54 -26.41
CA SER A 236 1.92 1.66 -25.54
C SER A 236 1.89 2.09 -24.08
N ILE A 237 1.87 1.12 -23.19
CA ILE A 237 2.14 1.25 -21.76
C ILE A 237 3.36 0.39 -21.44
N LEU A 238 4.46 1.01 -21.00
CA LEU A 238 5.70 0.32 -20.69
C LEU A 238 6.01 0.29 -19.19
N GLU A 239 5.38 1.19 -18.44
CA GLU A 239 5.60 1.34 -17.01
C GLU A 239 4.36 1.98 -16.35
N SER A 240 4.19 1.84 -15.03
CA SER A 240 3.05 2.36 -14.25
C SER A 240 2.89 3.88 -14.34
N GLY A 241 3.97 4.64 -14.47
CA GLY A 241 3.94 6.10 -14.61
C GLY A 241 3.19 6.62 -15.84
N TYR A 242 3.06 5.79 -16.92
CA TYR A 242 2.20 6.14 -18.07
C TYR A 242 0.73 6.19 -17.63
N ILE A 243 0.29 5.19 -16.86
CA ILE A 243 -1.07 5.14 -16.36
C ILE A 243 -1.29 6.24 -15.33
N GLU A 244 -0.36 6.45 -14.41
CA GLU A 244 -0.42 7.49 -13.38
C GLU A 244 -0.75 8.85 -13.99
N GLN A 245 0.02 9.30 -14.98
CA GLN A 245 -0.20 10.59 -15.67
C GLN A 245 -1.53 10.69 -16.41
N LEU A 246 -2.11 9.56 -16.85
CA LEU A 246 -3.35 9.54 -17.63
C LEU A 246 -4.61 9.42 -16.75
N ILE A 247 -4.45 9.08 -15.46
CA ILE A 247 -5.59 8.90 -14.54
C ILE A 247 -5.65 9.92 -13.41
N GLU A 248 -4.61 10.73 -13.17
CA GLU A 248 -4.60 11.75 -12.11
C GLU A 248 -5.62 12.88 -12.34
N ASP A 249 -6.03 13.55 -11.25
CA ASP A 249 -7.04 14.62 -11.30
C ASP A 249 -6.44 15.94 -11.79
N GLU A 250 -5.17 16.22 -11.46
CA GLU A 250 -4.48 17.47 -11.76
C GLU A 250 -3.07 17.15 -12.25
N THR A 251 -2.80 17.46 -13.51
CA THR A 251 -1.53 17.18 -14.18
C THR A 251 -0.48 18.29 -14.00
N MET A 252 -0.91 19.51 -13.65
CA MET A 252 -0.03 20.68 -13.52
C MET A 252 0.28 20.99 -12.06
N THR A 253 0.66 19.97 -11.31
CA THR A 253 1.07 20.09 -9.91
C THR A 253 2.41 19.42 -9.69
N PRO A 254 3.31 19.98 -8.85
CA PRO A 254 4.51 19.29 -8.45
C PRO A 254 4.26 18.18 -7.42
N PHE A 255 3.07 18.09 -6.82
CA PHE A 255 2.73 17.12 -5.79
C PHE A 255 2.13 15.86 -6.39
N PRO A 256 2.59 14.65 -6.00
CA PRO A 256 2.02 13.41 -6.48
C PRO A 256 0.59 13.22 -5.92
N THR A 257 -0.36 12.90 -6.79
CA THR A 257 -1.78 12.67 -6.42
C THR A 257 -2.15 11.18 -6.43
N VAL A 258 -1.25 10.33 -6.88
CA VAL A 258 -1.29 8.86 -6.80
C VAL A 258 -0.08 8.40 -5.99
N TYR A 259 -0.23 7.37 -5.19
CA TYR A 259 0.87 6.81 -4.41
C TYR A 259 1.39 5.55 -5.10
N ASN A 260 2.70 5.41 -5.23
CA ASN A 260 3.32 4.22 -5.79
C ASN A 260 4.17 3.48 -4.75
N THR A 261 4.27 2.17 -4.90
CA THR A 261 5.08 1.32 -4.01
C THR A 261 5.48 0.01 -4.68
N GLU A 262 6.66 -0.48 -4.34
CA GLU A 262 7.14 -1.82 -4.72
C GLU A 262 6.90 -2.88 -3.61
N ARG A 263 6.18 -2.53 -2.52
CA ARG A 263 6.02 -3.38 -1.34
C ARG A 263 4.63 -3.99 -1.20
N PRO A 264 4.52 -5.33 -1.15
CA PRO A 264 3.24 -6.03 -0.98
C PRO A 264 2.52 -5.71 0.34
N ASP A 265 3.26 -5.53 1.44
CA ASP A 265 2.70 -5.20 2.75
C ASP A 265 2.09 -3.79 2.79
N VAL A 266 2.68 -2.84 2.06
CA VAL A 266 2.13 -1.48 1.90
C VAL A 266 0.84 -1.53 1.09
N VAL A 267 0.80 -2.29 -0.02
CA VAL A 267 -0.42 -2.47 -0.81
C VAL A 267 -1.52 -3.11 0.04
N ALA A 268 -1.22 -4.20 0.75
CA ALA A 268 -2.19 -4.88 1.60
C ALA A 268 -2.75 -3.94 2.69
N GLY A 269 -1.89 -3.17 3.35
CA GLY A 269 -2.32 -2.18 4.35
C GLY A 269 -3.26 -1.12 3.77
N ASN A 270 -2.99 -0.64 2.56
CA ASN A 270 -3.81 0.35 1.86
C ASN A 270 -5.17 -0.22 1.41
N LEU A 271 -5.20 -1.46 0.91
CA LEU A 271 -6.45 -2.16 0.57
C LEU A 271 -7.36 -2.33 1.79
N LEU A 272 -6.79 -2.69 2.95
CA LEU A 272 -7.53 -2.80 4.21
C LEU A 272 -8.09 -1.46 4.72
N GLU A 273 -7.54 -0.33 4.26
CA GLU A 273 -8.05 1.03 4.51
C GLU A 273 -9.09 1.49 3.47
N GLY A 274 -9.42 0.65 2.48
CA GLY A 274 -10.41 0.94 1.43
C GLY A 274 -9.84 1.68 0.22
N ARG A 275 -8.52 1.68 0.05
CA ARG A 275 -7.88 2.15 -1.19
C ARG A 275 -7.87 1.05 -2.23
N ILE A 276 -7.56 1.44 -3.45
CA ILE A 276 -7.56 0.60 -4.63
C ILE A 276 -6.14 0.52 -5.15
N ALA A 277 -5.70 -0.67 -5.51
CA ALA A 277 -4.39 -0.92 -6.09
C ALA A 277 -4.51 -1.20 -7.60
N ILE A 278 -3.61 -0.63 -8.39
CA ILE A 278 -3.53 -0.80 -9.84
C ILE A 278 -2.16 -1.43 -10.14
N PHE A 279 -2.19 -2.65 -10.61
CA PHE A 279 -1.02 -3.41 -11.03
C PHE A 279 -0.85 -3.25 -12.54
N VAL A 280 0.37 -3.11 -12.99
CA VAL A 280 0.74 -3.00 -14.40
C VAL A 280 1.77 -4.06 -14.71
N ASP A 281 1.59 -4.81 -15.77
CA ASP A 281 2.56 -5.83 -16.16
C ASP A 281 3.86 -5.19 -16.66
N GLY A 282 5.00 -5.80 -16.33
CA GLY A 282 6.32 -5.31 -16.70
C GLY A 282 6.97 -4.33 -15.71
N THR A 283 6.32 -4.03 -14.57
CA THR A 283 6.87 -3.12 -13.54
C THR A 283 6.63 -3.64 -12.13
N PRO A 284 7.59 -3.45 -11.19
CA PRO A 284 7.38 -3.76 -9.78
C PRO A 284 6.61 -2.67 -9.02
N PHE A 285 6.29 -1.54 -9.64
CA PHE A 285 5.58 -0.44 -8.99
C PHE A 285 4.07 -0.59 -9.13
N VAL A 286 3.39 -0.63 -7.99
CA VAL A 286 1.92 -0.70 -7.90
C VAL A 286 1.40 0.68 -7.50
N LEU A 287 0.42 1.18 -8.25
CA LEU A 287 -0.22 2.46 -7.97
C LEU A 287 -1.36 2.27 -6.98
N ILE A 288 -1.51 3.20 -6.04
CA ILE A 288 -2.54 3.19 -5.01
C ILE A 288 -3.32 4.50 -5.06
N ALA A 289 -4.62 4.38 -5.18
CA ALA A 289 -5.56 5.50 -5.24
C ALA A 289 -6.78 5.24 -4.33
N PRO A 290 -7.39 6.31 -3.78
CA PRO A 290 -6.94 7.70 -3.74
C PRO A 290 -5.78 7.93 -2.77
N ALA A 291 -4.89 8.87 -3.07
CA ALA A 291 -3.80 9.26 -2.19
C ALA A 291 -4.13 10.57 -1.46
N VAL A 292 -3.61 10.72 -0.25
CA VAL A 292 -3.72 11.94 0.56
C VAL A 292 -2.33 12.42 0.99
N PHE A 293 -2.14 13.72 1.16
CA PHE A 293 -0.85 14.35 1.45
C PHE A 293 -0.08 13.67 2.59
N MET A 294 -0.75 13.38 3.69
CA MET A 294 -0.10 12.78 4.87
C MET A 294 0.34 11.32 4.67
N GLN A 295 -0.21 10.62 3.69
CA GLN A 295 0.20 9.24 3.35
C GLN A 295 1.67 9.18 2.92
N PHE A 296 2.17 10.19 2.23
CA PHE A 296 3.54 10.26 1.72
C PHE A 296 4.60 10.39 2.84
N PHE A 297 4.18 10.70 4.08
CA PHE A 297 5.04 10.76 5.27
C PHE A 297 4.94 9.49 6.13
N GLN A 298 4.04 8.59 5.81
CA GLN A 298 3.86 7.31 6.50
C GLN A 298 4.80 6.25 5.90
N SER A 299 5.38 5.43 6.76
CA SER A 299 6.15 4.26 6.38
C SER A 299 5.51 3.00 6.97
N ALA A 300 5.66 1.86 6.31
CA ALA A 300 5.21 0.58 6.84
C ALA A 300 5.79 0.28 8.23
N GLU A 301 7.04 0.71 8.49
CA GLU A 301 7.69 0.55 9.79
C GLU A 301 6.95 1.22 10.96
N ASP A 302 6.19 2.29 10.70
CA ASP A 302 5.40 2.96 11.74
C ASP A 302 4.37 2.01 12.38
N TYR A 303 3.94 0.99 11.64
CA TYR A 303 2.97 0.00 12.10
C TYR A 303 3.61 -1.25 12.72
N TYR A 304 4.91 -1.45 12.50
CA TYR A 304 5.69 -2.57 13.05
C TYR A 304 6.44 -2.19 14.33
N ALA A 305 6.67 -0.90 14.54
CA ALA A 305 7.29 -0.35 15.74
C ALA A 305 6.25 -0.05 16.83
N ARG A 306 6.72 0.27 18.04
CA ARG A 306 5.87 0.77 19.11
C ARG A 306 5.30 2.13 18.73
N PHE A 307 4.07 2.40 19.14
CA PHE A 307 3.32 3.61 18.75
C PHE A 307 4.00 4.93 19.19
N ASP A 308 4.68 4.94 20.33
CA ASP A 308 5.42 6.08 20.86
C ASP A 308 6.64 6.44 20.00
N ILE A 309 7.44 5.41 19.65
CA ILE A 309 8.61 5.54 18.76
C ILE A 309 8.15 5.94 17.34
N ALA A 310 7.14 5.25 16.80
CA ALA A 310 6.59 5.55 15.48
C ALA A 310 6.07 6.99 15.38
N THR A 311 5.38 7.49 16.44
CA THR A 311 4.93 8.88 16.51
C THR A 311 6.10 9.86 16.47
N SER A 312 7.14 9.59 17.27
CA SER A 312 8.33 10.47 17.33
C SER A 312 9.05 10.54 16.00
N ILE A 313 9.22 9.38 15.32
CA ILE A 313 9.86 9.31 14.01
C ILE A 313 9.01 10.01 12.94
N ARG A 314 7.68 9.84 12.96
CA ARG A 314 6.76 10.50 12.02
C ARG A 314 6.80 12.02 12.17
N LEU A 315 6.79 12.54 13.40
CA LEU A 315 6.95 13.96 13.67
C LEU A 315 8.31 14.47 13.18
N LEU A 316 9.38 13.71 13.40
CA LEU A 316 10.72 14.05 12.90
C LEU A 316 10.74 14.13 11.37
N ARG A 317 10.10 13.17 10.64
CA ARG A 317 10.00 13.21 9.17
C ARG A 317 9.30 14.47 8.67
N ILE A 318 8.18 14.83 9.29
CA ILE A 318 7.44 16.07 8.94
C ILE A 318 8.32 17.29 9.16
N PHE A 319 9.04 17.35 10.29
CA PHE A 319 9.96 18.44 10.61
C PHE A 319 11.12 18.51 9.61
N MET A 320 11.72 17.37 9.25
CA MET A 320 12.78 17.30 8.25
C MET A 320 12.29 17.70 6.85
N PHE A 321 11.07 17.35 6.49
CA PHE A 321 10.45 17.84 5.25
C PHE A 321 10.36 19.37 5.24
N LEU A 322 9.91 19.99 6.33
CA LEU A 322 9.86 21.47 6.44
C LEU A 322 11.26 22.08 6.37
N ILE A 323 12.26 21.49 7.04
CA ILE A 323 13.66 21.92 6.94
C ILE A 323 14.12 21.83 5.49
N SER A 324 13.90 20.71 4.82
CA SER A 324 14.33 20.51 3.43
C SER A 324 13.72 21.53 2.46
N LEU A 325 12.57 22.07 2.81
CA LEU A 325 11.83 23.05 2.00
C LEU A 325 12.27 24.48 2.27
N ILE A 326 12.45 24.86 3.54
CA ILE A 326 12.55 26.26 3.97
C ILE A 326 13.96 26.67 4.40
N ALA A 327 14.86 25.76 4.80
CA ALA A 327 16.11 26.13 5.45
C ALA A 327 17.04 27.01 4.57
N PRO A 328 17.27 26.72 3.27
CA PRO A 328 18.08 27.60 2.42
C PRO A 328 17.44 28.97 2.22
N ALA A 329 16.13 29.02 2.05
CA ALA A 329 15.37 30.26 1.94
C ALA A 329 15.45 31.11 3.22
N THR A 330 15.38 30.46 4.39
CA THR A 330 15.53 31.14 5.69
C THR A 330 16.93 31.76 5.83
N TYR A 331 17.97 31.05 5.44
CA TYR A 331 19.33 31.62 5.45
C TYR A 331 19.45 32.85 4.54
N VAL A 332 18.91 32.78 3.32
CA VAL A 332 18.88 33.92 2.39
C VAL A 332 18.12 35.09 3.01
N ALA A 333 16.93 34.87 3.56
CA ALA A 333 16.10 35.92 4.17
C ALA A 333 16.79 36.61 5.36
N VAL A 334 17.40 35.81 6.24
CA VAL A 334 18.10 36.31 7.44
C VAL A 334 19.32 37.14 7.07
N THR A 335 20.14 36.63 6.16
CA THR A 335 21.41 37.28 5.80
C THR A 335 21.23 38.53 4.92
N THR A 336 20.06 38.64 4.22
CA THR A 336 19.82 39.75 3.27
C THR A 336 18.91 40.83 3.86
N PHE A 337 17.79 40.45 4.49
CA PHE A 337 16.74 41.38 4.89
C PHE A 337 16.53 41.51 6.41
N HIS A 338 16.80 40.44 7.18
CA HIS A 338 16.39 40.37 8.60
C HIS A 338 17.58 40.04 9.51
N GLN A 339 18.69 40.75 9.32
CA GLN A 339 19.92 40.55 10.08
C GLN A 339 19.74 40.77 11.60
N GLU A 340 18.83 41.66 11.95
CA GLU A 340 18.51 42.00 13.35
C GLU A 340 17.89 40.84 14.16
N MET A 341 17.35 39.82 13.46
CA MET A 341 16.79 38.64 14.15
C MET A 341 17.83 37.66 14.67
N VAL A 342 19.08 37.83 14.26
CA VAL A 342 20.19 36.96 14.68
C VAL A 342 20.98 37.57 15.82
N PRO A 343 21.41 36.79 16.80
CA PRO A 343 22.31 37.30 17.86
C PRO A 343 23.55 37.99 17.24
N THR A 344 23.91 39.16 17.77
CA THR A 344 24.98 40.03 17.21
C THR A 344 26.29 39.29 16.98
N THR A 345 26.68 38.42 17.91
CA THR A 345 27.91 37.62 17.77
C THR A 345 27.87 36.65 16.58
N LEU A 346 26.73 36.07 16.32
CA LEU A 346 26.55 35.13 15.20
C LEU A 346 26.49 35.86 13.83
N ILE A 347 25.78 37.01 13.77
CA ILE A 347 25.71 37.79 12.52
C ILE A 347 27.09 38.35 12.14
N VAL A 348 27.91 38.82 13.12
CA VAL A 348 29.28 39.27 12.86
C VAL A 348 30.14 38.10 12.33
N ALA A 349 30.00 36.91 12.92
CA ALA A 349 30.73 35.73 12.44
C ALA A 349 30.31 35.32 11.00
N ILE A 350 29.02 35.38 10.70
CA ILE A 350 28.52 35.08 9.33
C ILE A 350 29.00 36.16 8.35
N ALA A 351 28.94 37.45 8.72
CA ALA A 351 29.40 38.56 7.89
C ALA A 351 30.89 38.42 7.55
N ALA A 352 31.75 38.12 8.53
CA ALA A 352 33.18 37.88 8.34
C ALA A 352 33.44 36.70 7.40
N GLN A 353 32.66 35.62 7.48
CA GLN A 353 32.81 34.49 6.56
C GLN A 353 32.37 34.82 5.13
N ARG A 354 31.48 35.78 4.93
CA ARG A 354 30.97 36.20 3.63
C ARG A 354 31.73 37.34 3.00
N GLU A 355 32.61 38.02 3.72
CA GLU A 355 33.38 39.16 3.22
C GLU A 355 34.23 38.80 1.97
N ALA A 356 34.77 37.56 1.94
CA ALA A 356 35.56 37.07 0.81
C ALA A 356 34.71 36.48 -0.34
N VAL A 357 33.39 36.30 -0.18
CA VAL A 357 32.51 35.68 -1.18
C VAL A 357 31.96 36.76 -2.13
N PRO A 358 32.18 36.66 -3.45
CA PRO A 358 31.77 37.70 -4.40
C PRO A 358 30.30 37.67 -4.75
N PHE A 359 29.53 36.67 -4.29
CA PHE A 359 28.14 36.47 -4.69
C PHE A 359 27.14 36.88 -3.60
N PRO A 360 25.95 37.38 -3.99
CA PRO A 360 24.83 37.51 -3.05
C PRO A 360 24.40 36.14 -2.47
N ALA A 361 23.83 36.13 -1.26
CA ALA A 361 23.42 34.91 -0.57
C ALA A 361 22.50 33.99 -1.39
N PHE A 362 21.62 34.58 -2.21
CA PHE A 362 20.74 33.81 -3.09
C PHE A 362 21.52 33.05 -4.18
N VAL A 363 22.50 33.71 -4.81
CA VAL A 363 23.32 33.08 -5.87
C VAL A 363 24.19 31.99 -5.29
N GLU A 364 24.76 32.22 -4.11
CA GLU A 364 25.52 31.24 -3.35
C GLU A 364 24.69 30.00 -3.04
N ALA A 365 23.46 30.19 -2.51
CA ALA A 365 22.51 29.11 -2.24
C ALA A 365 22.12 28.35 -3.52
N LEU A 366 21.82 29.08 -4.60
CA LEU A 366 21.45 28.50 -5.90
C LEU A 366 22.57 27.63 -6.47
N LEU A 367 23.82 28.11 -6.46
CA LEU A 367 24.99 27.36 -6.91
C LEU A 367 25.15 26.05 -6.14
N MET A 368 25.04 26.10 -4.82
CA MET A 368 25.18 24.93 -3.97
C MET A 368 24.04 23.91 -4.18
N GLU A 369 22.79 24.37 -4.25
CA GLU A 369 21.64 23.49 -4.49
C GLU A 369 21.71 22.82 -5.86
N VAL A 370 22.05 23.57 -6.92
CA VAL A 370 22.21 23.00 -8.27
C VAL A 370 23.38 22.00 -8.29
N THR A 371 24.52 22.33 -7.67
CA THR A 371 25.66 21.43 -7.57
C THR A 371 25.27 20.13 -6.85
N PHE A 372 24.50 20.24 -5.77
CA PHE A 372 24.03 19.08 -5.03
C PHE A 372 23.07 18.22 -5.85
N GLU A 373 22.15 18.83 -6.62
CA GLU A 373 21.26 18.08 -7.52
C GLU A 373 22.04 17.36 -8.63
N ILE A 374 23.08 17.97 -9.20
CA ILE A 374 23.97 17.32 -10.18
C ILE A 374 24.66 16.10 -9.56
N LEU A 375 25.21 16.25 -8.35
CA LEU A 375 25.86 15.14 -7.65
C LEU A 375 24.89 13.99 -7.35
N ARG A 376 23.66 14.31 -6.96
CA ARG A 376 22.62 13.33 -6.69
C ARG A 376 22.21 12.58 -7.96
N GLU A 377 21.92 13.30 -9.04
CA GLU A 377 21.53 12.72 -10.32
C GLU A 377 22.63 11.80 -10.87
N ALA A 378 23.88 12.21 -10.78
CA ALA A 378 25.02 11.37 -11.12
C ALA A 378 25.09 10.12 -10.22
N GLY A 379 24.87 10.30 -8.90
CA GLY A 379 24.93 9.21 -7.92
C GLY A 379 23.88 8.12 -8.13
N ILE A 380 22.68 8.47 -8.56
CA ILE A 380 21.61 7.51 -8.86
C ILE A 380 21.92 6.66 -10.10
N ARG A 381 22.60 7.24 -11.10
CA ARG A 381 22.91 6.55 -12.36
C ARG A 381 24.19 5.71 -12.32
N LEU A 382 25.02 5.88 -11.32
CA LEU A 382 26.25 5.11 -11.17
C LEU A 382 25.98 3.76 -10.50
N PRO A 383 26.75 2.69 -10.83
CA PRO A 383 26.71 1.43 -10.10
C PRO A 383 26.90 1.66 -8.60
N LYS A 384 26.13 0.97 -7.75
CA LYS A 384 26.06 1.18 -6.28
C LYS A 384 27.46 1.28 -5.60
N ALA A 385 28.40 0.44 -6.02
CA ALA A 385 29.77 0.43 -5.46
C ALA A 385 30.56 1.71 -5.78
N ILE A 386 30.35 2.30 -6.93
CA ILE A 386 31.07 3.52 -7.39
C ILE A 386 30.28 4.77 -6.96
N GLY A 387 28.96 4.74 -7.06
CA GLY A 387 28.08 5.88 -6.75
C GLY A 387 28.23 6.39 -5.33
N SER A 388 28.35 5.51 -4.33
CA SER A 388 28.55 5.91 -2.94
C SER A 388 29.92 6.61 -2.72
N ALA A 389 30.97 6.08 -3.31
CA ALA A 389 32.32 6.68 -3.20
C ALA A 389 32.37 8.06 -3.88
N VAL A 390 31.83 8.17 -5.10
CA VAL A 390 31.81 9.44 -5.86
C VAL A 390 30.92 10.48 -5.13
N SER A 391 29.81 10.09 -4.55
CA SER A 391 28.94 11.01 -3.81
C SER A 391 29.63 11.56 -2.56
N ILE A 392 30.33 10.72 -1.78
CA ILE A 392 31.03 11.14 -0.56
C ILE A 392 32.23 12.04 -0.92
N VAL A 393 33.08 11.58 -1.83
CA VAL A 393 34.27 12.34 -2.24
C VAL A 393 33.87 13.64 -2.96
N GLY A 394 32.85 13.58 -3.84
CA GLY A 394 32.35 14.74 -4.55
C GLY A 394 31.81 15.80 -3.59
N ALA A 395 30.95 15.43 -2.64
CA ALA A 395 30.39 16.37 -1.65
C ALA A 395 31.49 16.99 -0.77
N LEU A 396 32.44 16.18 -0.28
CA LEU A 396 33.50 16.65 0.58
C LEU A 396 34.50 17.54 -0.17
N VAL A 397 35.01 17.06 -1.31
CA VAL A 397 36.03 17.77 -2.09
C VAL A 397 35.47 19.04 -2.71
N ILE A 398 34.27 18.98 -3.32
CA ILE A 398 33.67 20.16 -3.93
C ILE A 398 33.27 21.16 -2.83
N GLY A 399 32.69 20.71 -1.71
CA GLY A 399 32.36 21.59 -0.61
C GLY A 399 33.55 22.31 0.00
N GLN A 400 34.68 21.59 0.25
CA GLN A 400 35.92 22.19 0.75
C GLN A 400 36.57 23.13 -0.27
N ALA A 401 36.67 22.70 -1.52
CA ALA A 401 37.27 23.52 -2.59
C ALA A 401 36.45 24.82 -2.82
N ALA A 402 35.15 24.75 -2.82
CA ALA A 402 34.27 25.91 -2.96
C ALA A 402 34.44 26.94 -1.83
N VAL A 403 34.61 26.46 -0.59
CA VAL A 403 34.91 27.33 0.57
C VAL A 403 36.32 27.90 0.48
N GLN A 404 37.34 27.09 0.16
CA GLN A 404 38.71 27.55 0.03
C GLN A 404 38.91 28.56 -1.12
N ALA A 405 38.15 28.38 -2.20
CA ALA A 405 38.13 29.33 -3.33
C ALA A 405 37.25 30.57 -3.05
N SER A 406 36.67 30.68 -1.87
CA SER A 406 35.75 31.78 -1.51
C SER A 406 34.56 31.94 -2.46
N ILE A 407 34.12 30.84 -3.10
CA ILE A 407 32.92 30.83 -3.97
C ILE A 407 31.65 30.78 -3.10
N VAL A 408 31.68 30.04 -1.99
CA VAL A 408 30.58 29.89 -1.04
C VAL A 408 31.05 30.02 0.39
N SER A 409 30.20 30.50 1.28
CA SER A 409 30.50 30.58 2.70
C SER A 409 30.42 29.21 3.39
N PRO A 410 31.20 28.94 4.46
CA PRO A 410 31.06 27.73 5.27
C PRO A 410 29.67 27.52 5.83
N ALA A 411 29.01 28.60 6.25
CA ALA A 411 27.64 28.58 6.78
C ALA A 411 26.65 28.06 5.72
N MET A 412 26.77 28.49 4.45
CA MET A 412 25.91 28.00 3.37
C MET A 412 26.10 26.52 3.12
N VAL A 413 27.35 26.02 3.11
CA VAL A 413 27.63 24.58 2.95
C VAL A 413 26.95 23.75 4.03
N ILE A 414 26.96 24.20 5.29
CA ILE A 414 26.28 23.53 6.40
C ILE A 414 24.77 23.51 6.16
N ILE A 415 24.14 24.63 5.78
CA ILE A 415 22.71 24.72 5.54
C ILE A 415 22.28 23.79 4.40
N VAL A 416 22.99 23.82 3.27
CA VAL A 416 22.68 22.94 2.14
C VAL A 416 22.87 21.46 2.51
N SER A 417 23.91 21.12 3.27
CA SER A 417 24.14 19.75 3.73
C SER A 417 23.02 19.25 4.63
N ILE A 418 22.57 20.06 5.62
CA ILE A 418 21.42 19.72 6.47
C ILE A 418 20.16 19.55 5.63
N THR A 419 19.93 20.46 4.68
CA THR A 419 18.78 20.41 3.76
C THR A 419 18.78 19.13 2.93
N ALA A 420 19.94 18.75 2.40
CA ALA A 420 20.13 17.52 1.63
C ALA A 420 19.82 16.27 2.48
N ILE A 421 20.40 16.18 3.68
CA ILE A 421 20.16 15.05 4.60
C ILE A 421 18.66 15.00 4.97
N ALA A 422 18.05 16.15 5.27
CA ALA A 422 16.64 16.24 5.60
C ALA A 422 15.73 15.73 4.46
N SER A 423 16.10 15.96 3.20
CA SER A 423 15.33 15.48 2.05
C SER A 423 15.26 13.95 1.93
N PHE A 424 16.26 13.21 2.45
CA PHE A 424 16.23 11.74 2.47
C PHE A 424 15.33 11.14 3.55
N ALA A 425 14.88 11.92 4.51
CA ALA A 425 13.98 11.43 5.55
C ALA A 425 12.54 11.26 5.07
N THR A 426 12.17 11.79 3.90
CA THR A 426 10.85 11.63 3.32
C THR A 426 10.72 10.22 2.72
N PRO A 427 9.76 9.37 3.17
CA PRO A 427 9.65 7.99 2.71
C PRO A 427 9.30 7.86 1.22
N SER A 428 8.49 8.77 0.70
CA SER A 428 8.10 8.80 -0.71
C SER A 428 9.12 9.58 -1.53
N PHE A 429 9.63 8.93 -2.58
CA PHE A 429 10.60 9.54 -3.50
C PHE A 429 9.99 10.73 -4.27
N ASP A 430 8.75 10.59 -4.75
CA ASP A 430 8.07 11.62 -5.54
C ASP A 430 7.78 12.87 -4.70
N MET A 431 7.37 12.69 -3.44
CA MET A 431 7.19 13.80 -2.51
C MET A 431 8.52 14.52 -2.21
N ALA A 432 9.62 13.78 -2.13
CA ALA A 432 10.95 14.39 -1.97
C ALA A 432 11.37 15.20 -3.22
N ILE A 433 11.02 14.76 -4.43
CA ILE A 433 11.22 15.53 -5.68
C ILE A 433 10.40 16.82 -5.64
N SER A 434 9.14 16.72 -5.26
CA SER A 434 8.23 17.88 -5.14
C SER A 434 8.80 18.94 -4.20
N ALA A 435 9.29 18.54 -3.02
CA ALA A 435 9.92 19.45 -2.07
C ALA A 435 11.15 20.17 -2.66
N ARG A 436 11.97 19.46 -3.45
CA ARG A 436 13.15 20.03 -4.10
C ARG A 436 12.79 21.09 -5.13
N LEU A 437 11.79 20.84 -5.95
CA LEU A 437 11.33 21.82 -6.96
C LEU A 437 10.76 23.07 -6.29
N ILE A 438 9.93 22.89 -5.26
CA ILE A 438 9.27 23.99 -4.56
C ILE A 438 10.29 24.81 -3.75
N ARG A 439 11.38 24.22 -3.27
CA ARG A 439 12.47 24.91 -2.56
C ARG A 439 13.02 26.09 -3.33
N PHE A 440 13.20 25.96 -4.65
CA PHE A 440 13.67 27.07 -5.48
C PHE A 440 12.71 28.26 -5.48
N LEU A 441 11.38 28.01 -5.40
CA LEU A 441 10.39 29.07 -5.26
C LEU A 441 10.50 29.76 -3.89
N PHE A 442 10.72 29.01 -2.81
CA PHE A 442 10.97 29.58 -1.48
C PHE A 442 12.24 30.44 -1.46
N MET A 443 13.31 29.98 -2.08
CA MET A 443 14.56 30.74 -2.17
C MET A 443 14.36 32.03 -2.98
N LEU A 444 13.60 32.00 -4.09
CA LEU A 444 13.28 33.18 -4.88
C LEU A 444 12.43 34.18 -4.07
N GLY A 445 11.41 33.69 -3.36
CA GLY A 445 10.60 34.51 -2.47
C GLY A 445 11.43 35.16 -1.35
N ALA A 446 12.36 34.39 -0.77
CA ALA A 446 13.28 34.90 0.25
C ALA A 446 14.23 35.97 -0.29
N ALA A 447 14.73 35.79 -1.52
CA ALA A 447 15.65 36.72 -2.16
C ALA A 447 14.98 38.07 -2.53
N THR A 448 13.67 38.06 -2.75
CA THR A 448 12.91 39.28 -3.14
C THR A 448 12.29 40.01 -1.95
N PHE A 449 11.68 39.29 -1.01
CA PHE A 449 10.90 39.86 0.10
C PHE A 449 11.30 39.34 1.49
N GLY A 450 12.41 38.60 1.60
CA GLY A 450 12.84 38.04 2.88
C GLY A 450 11.82 37.07 3.47
N PHE A 451 11.57 37.14 4.79
CA PHE A 451 10.59 36.29 5.47
C PHE A 451 9.16 36.48 4.97
N TYR A 452 8.80 37.70 4.55
CA TYR A 452 7.50 37.96 3.97
C TYR A 452 7.30 37.12 2.68
N GLY A 453 8.35 37.02 1.84
CA GLY A 453 8.32 36.18 0.65
C GLY A 453 8.18 34.69 0.98
N ILE A 454 8.86 34.19 2.02
CA ILE A 454 8.72 32.80 2.49
C ILE A 454 7.28 32.53 2.94
N ILE A 455 6.67 33.43 3.72
CA ILE A 455 5.28 33.30 4.19
C ILE A 455 4.31 33.31 3.01
N LEU A 456 4.51 34.17 2.02
CA LEU A 456 3.66 34.26 0.85
C LEU A 456 3.70 32.97 0.01
N VAL A 457 4.90 32.43 -0.26
CA VAL A 457 5.06 31.15 -0.96
C VAL A 457 4.46 30.00 -0.17
N LEU A 458 4.64 29.98 1.16
CA LEU A 458 4.03 28.97 2.04
C LEU A 458 2.50 29.03 1.96
N LEU A 459 1.91 30.21 2.01
CA LEU A 459 0.46 30.41 1.89
C LEU A 459 -0.04 29.93 0.54
N MET A 460 0.64 30.32 -0.56
CA MET A 460 0.31 29.83 -1.91
C MET A 460 0.37 28.30 -1.99
N MET A 461 1.41 27.68 -1.42
CA MET A 461 1.54 26.21 -1.37
C MET A 461 0.40 25.56 -0.59
N VAL A 462 0.03 26.10 0.58
CA VAL A 462 -1.09 25.56 1.39
C VAL A 462 -2.41 25.68 0.66
N VAL A 463 -2.69 26.82 0.02
CA VAL A 463 -3.91 27.03 -0.80
C VAL A 463 -3.95 26.04 -1.96
N HIS A 464 -2.82 25.85 -2.66
CA HIS A 464 -2.71 24.87 -3.74
C HIS A 464 -2.98 23.45 -3.24
N LEU A 465 -2.34 23.01 -2.15
CA LEU A 465 -2.57 21.69 -1.55
C LEU A 465 -4.03 21.47 -1.15
N CYS A 466 -4.71 22.52 -0.64
CA CYS A 466 -6.13 22.44 -0.29
C CYS A 466 -7.06 22.37 -1.52
N SER A 467 -6.62 22.85 -2.68
CA SER A 467 -7.39 22.76 -3.94
C SER A 467 -7.28 21.40 -4.60
N LEU A 468 -6.18 20.67 -4.37
CA LEU A 468 -5.93 19.36 -4.98
C LEU A 468 -6.93 18.30 -4.50
N ARG A 469 -7.19 17.35 -5.39
CA ARG A 469 -7.97 16.14 -5.13
C ARG A 469 -7.24 14.91 -5.69
N SER A 470 -7.61 13.74 -5.19
CA SER A 470 -7.21 12.45 -5.73
C SER A 470 -8.46 11.61 -5.89
N PHE A 471 -8.88 11.36 -7.12
CA PHE A 471 -10.14 10.68 -7.47
C PHE A 471 -11.35 11.25 -6.72
N GLY A 472 -11.42 12.59 -6.66
CA GLY A 472 -12.48 13.33 -5.99
C GLY A 472 -12.32 13.44 -4.47
N VAL A 473 -11.40 12.73 -3.83
CA VAL A 473 -11.09 12.85 -2.39
C VAL A 473 -10.17 14.06 -2.16
N PRO A 474 -10.49 14.97 -1.20
CA PRO A 474 -9.62 16.10 -0.89
C PRO A 474 -8.21 15.64 -0.47
N TYR A 475 -7.19 16.16 -1.15
CA TYR A 475 -5.80 15.75 -0.97
C TYR A 475 -5.27 16.02 0.45
N MET A 476 -5.69 17.13 1.06
CA MET A 476 -5.31 17.52 2.44
C MET A 476 -6.15 16.83 3.53
N ALA A 477 -7.01 15.86 3.18
CA ALA A 477 -7.73 15.10 4.21
C ALA A 477 -6.73 14.38 5.15
N PRO A 478 -7.01 14.30 6.45
CA PRO A 478 -8.17 14.75 7.22
C PRO A 478 -8.08 16.18 7.78
N PHE A 479 -7.12 17.01 7.36
CA PHE A 479 -6.98 18.38 7.86
C PHE A 479 -7.93 19.35 7.16
N ALA A 480 -8.11 19.20 5.86
CA ALA A 480 -9.05 19.97 5.06
C ALA A 480 -9.86 19.01 4.15
N PRO A 481 -11.12 18.67 4.49
CA PRO A 481 -11.88 19.09 5.70
C PRO A 481 -11.36 18.47 7.00
N PHE A 482 -11.51 19.19 8.12
CA PHE A 482 -11.05 18.70 9.41
C PHE A 482 -11.93 17.57 9.95
N ILE A 483 -11.34 16.35 10.06
CA ILE A 483 -12.03 15.14 10.51
C ILE A 483 -11.28 14.60 11.75
N PRO A 484 -11.73 14.95 12.99
CA PRO A 484 -10.99 14.60 14.20
C PRO A 484 -10.73 13.11 14.39
N VAL A 485 -11.70 12.27 14.00
CA VAL A 485 -11.63 10.82 14.18
C VAL A 485 -10.49 10.20 13.36
N ASN A 486 -10.16 10.76 12.21
CA ASN A 486 -9.13 10.23 11.33
C ASN A 486 -7.71 10.71 11.71
N ASN A 487 -7.59 11.67 12.62
CA ASN A 487 -6.28 12.22 13.03
C ASN A 487 -5.45 11.26 13.90
N GLY A 488 -6.05 10.19 14.42
CA GLY A 488 -5.36 9.21 15.25
C GLY A 488 -4.30 8.36 14.55
N ASP A 489 -4.23 8.42 13.21
CA ASP A 489 -3.21 7.75 12.40
C ASP A 489 -2.65 8.67 11.30
N THR A 490 -2.69 9.96 11.49
CA THR A 490 -2.18 10.95 10.52
C THR A 490 -0.81 11.45 10.94
N VAL A 491 -0.75 12.38 11.88
CA VAL A 491 0.50 12.92 12.47
C VAL A 491 0.98 12.05 13.61
N VAL A 492 0.05 11.67 14.47
CA VAL A 492 0.29 10.82 15.64
C VAL A 492 -0.18 9.41 15.32
N ARG A 493 0.66 8.42 15.57
CA ARG A 493 0.26 7.03 15.43
C ARG A 493 -0.25 6.54 16.80
N LEU A 494 -1.58 6.39 16.92
CA LEU A 494 -2.20 5.85 18.13
C LEU A 494 -2.02 4.33 18.22
N PRO A 495 -2.07 3.75 19.44
CA PRO A 495 -1.99 2.30 19.62
C PRO A 495 -3.13 1.57 18.88
N TRP A 496 -2.87 0.34 18.42
CA TRP A 496 -3.82 -0.48 17.65
C TRP A 496 -5.20 -0.63 18.32
N TRP A 497 -5.25 -0.73 19.65
CA TRP A 497 -6.52 -0.86 20.38
C TRP A 497 -7.40 0.39 20.39
N THR A 498 -6.89 1.53 19.92
CA THR A 498 -7.66 2.78 19.75
C THR A 498 -8.06 3.03 18.31
N LEU A 499 -7.40 2.41 17.34
CA LEU A 499 -7.66 2.57 15.90
C LEU A 499 -8.85 1.71 15.46
N ARG A 500 -10.07 2.16 15.79
CA ARG A 500 -11.32 1.42 15.52
C ARG A 500 -11.99 1.80 14.21
N GLN A 501 -11.54 2.86 13.56
CA GLN A 501 -12.18 3.37 12.35
C GLN A 501 -11.18 3.49 11.20
N ARG A 502 -11.69 3.26 9.97
CA ARG A 502 -10.99 3.52 8.72
C ARG A 502 -11.20 4.98 8.29
N PRO A 503 -10.42 5.51 7.34
CA PRO A 503 -10.58 6.87 6.82
C PRO A 503 -11.95 7.07 6.15
N ARG A 504 -12.80 7.97 6.69
CA ARG A 504 -14.20 8.14 6.29
C ARG A 504 -14.41 8.57 4.83
N LEU A 505 -13.45 9.29 4.25
CA LEU A 505 -13.58 9.79 2.87
C LEU A 505 -13.08 8.80 1.84
N ILE A 506 -12.35 7.77 2.26
CA ILE A 506 -11.72 6.77 1.40
C ILE A 506 -12.54 5.48 1.42
N SER A 507 -12.88 4.99 2.62
CA SER A 507 -13.58 3.72 2.79
C SER A 507 -15.11 3.89 2.80
N ALA A 508 -15.82 2.91 2.22
CA ALA A 508 -17.28 2.79 2.35
C ALA A 508 -17.66 2.32 3.76
N ASN A 509 -17.01 1.25 4.24
CA ASN A 509 -17.18 0.74 5.60
C ASN A 509 -16.09 1.31 6.52
N THR A 510 -16.50 2.23 7.39
CA THR A 510 -15.57 2.95 8.28
C THR A 510 -15.24 2.21 9.56
N VAL A 511 -15.92 1.12 9.90
CA VAL A 511 -15.70 0.37 11.13
C VAL A 511 -14.75 -0.79 10.85
N ARG A 512 -13.68 -0.91 11.66
CA ARG A 512 -12.80 -2.07 11.63
C ARG A 512 -13.45 -3.22 12.40
N GLU A 513 -13.37 -4.41 11.88
CA GLU A 513 -13.84 -5.60 12.55
C GLU A 513 -12.94 -5.96 13.75
N GLY A 514 -13.53 -6.63 14.74
CA GLY A 514 -12.84 -7.11 15.93
C GLY A 514 -12.85 -6.13 17.10
N ALA A 515 -12.84 -6.69 18.31
CA ALA A 515 -12.79 -5.95 19.57
C ALA A 515 -11.33 -5.80 20.04
N ASN A 516 -10.68 -4.73 19.61
CA ASN A 516 -9.34 -4.41 20.09
C ASN A 516 -9.38 -4.02 21.56
N ARG A 517 -8.97 -4.92 22.45
CA ARG A 517 -8.85 -4.64 23.89
C ARG A 517 -7.43 -4.24 24.24
N ARG A 518 -7.32 -3.26 25.16
CA ARG A 518 -6.01 -2.89 25.72
C ARG A 518 -5.42 -4.10 26.44
N PRO A 519 -4.13 -4.44 26.21
CA PRO A 519 -3.45 -5.47 27.00
C PRO A 519 -3.49 -5.11 28.49
N GLN A 520 -3.83 -6.06 29.33
CA GLN A 520 -3.83 -5.91 30.78
C GLN A 520 -2.67 -6.73 31.36
N PRO A 521 -2.01 -6.26 32.42
CA PRO A 521 -1.03 -7.09 33.12
C PRO A 521 -1.73 -8.32 33.69
N PRO A 522 -1.06 -9.47 33.78
CA PRO A 522 -1.61 -10.65 34.42
C PRO A 522 -1.98 -10.33 35.88
N ALA A 523 -3.04 -10.96 36.39
CA ALA A 523 -3.41 -10.83 37.77
C ALA A 523 -2.21 -11.26 38.64
N SER A 524 -1.86 -10.48 39.66
CA SER A 524 -0.67 -10.67 40.50
C SER A 524 -0.61 -12.00 41.27
N ARG A 525 -1.63 -12.84 41.15
CA ARG A 525 -1.78 -14.10 41.90
C ARG A 525 -1.36 -15.37 41.13
N GLY A 526 -0.73 -15.27 39.96
CA GLY A 526 -0.46 -16.46 39.14
C GLY A 526 1.01 -16.87 38.96
N MET A 527 1.96 -16.07 39.38
CA MET A 527 3.38 -16.34 39.09
C MET A 527 4.26 -16.62 40.34
N VAL A 528 3.74 -16.50 41.54
CA VAL A 528 4.47 -16.86 42.78
C VAL A 528 3.66 -17.92 43.47
N ASN A 529 4.10 -19.19 43.39
CA ASN A 529 3.59 -20.24 44.25
C ASN A 529 3.97 -19.87 45.69
N ARG A 530 2.97 -19.50 46.50
CA ARG A 530 3.10 -19.33 47.94
C ARG A 530 3.18 -20.64 48.73
N ASP A 531 3.27 -21.77 48.05
CA ASP A 531 3.29 -23.08 48.67
C ASP A 531 4.65 -23.43 49.33
N PHE A 532 5.63 -22.49 49.41
CA PHE A 532 6.91 -22.69 50.05
C PHE A 532 7.05 -22.13 51.47
N GLU A 533 6.02 -21.51 52.07
CA GLU A 533 6.14 -20.88 53.40
C GLU A 533 5.32 -21.53 54.55
N GLU A 534 4.62 -22.66 54.31
CA GLU A 534 3.86 -23.34 55.38
C GLU A 534 4.46 -24.68 55.86
N GLY A 535 5.73 -24.95 55.52
CA GLY A 535 6.39 -26.22 55.79
C GLY A 535 7.31 -26.30 57.04
N ASP A 536 7.48 -25.24 57.85
CA ASP A 536 8.55 -25.28 58.89
C ASP A 536 8.19 -24.63 60.22
N ASN A 537 6.97 -24.84 60.74
CA ASN A 537 6.64 -24.44 62.12
C ASN A 537 5.80 -25.48 62.87
N ASN A 538 6.17 -26.76 62.82
CA ASN A 538 5.68 -27.74 63.76
C ASN A 538 6.76 -28.79 64.05
N GLU A 539 7.83 -28.39 64.68
CA GLU A 539 8.69 -29.28 65.54
C GLU A 539 9.56 -28.38 66.45
N ALA A 540 9.02 -28.02 67.62
CA ALA A 540 9.78 -27.82 68.87
C ALA A 540 8.78 -27.75 70.04
#